data_2fa868a77f904ba11b55104727eb3051
#
_entry.id   2fa868a77f904ba11b55104727eb3051
#
_cell.length_a   1.000
_cell.length_b   1.000
_cell.length_c   1.000
_cell.angle_alpha   90.00
_cell.angle_beta   90.00
_cell.angle_gamma   90.00
#
_symmetry.space_group_name_H-M   'P 1'
#
loop_
_entity.id
_entity.type
_entity.pdbx_description
1 polymer ?
#
loop_
_entity_poly.entity_id
_entity_poly.type
_entity_poly.pdbx_seq_one_letter_code
_entity_poly.pdbx_strand_id
1 'polypeptide(L)' 'MALKQLWKIIPMTEHYTVTKDADRLAPNWLASRINYKTVKFLYRDIDGHAELKGVRIGDEVAQIGDTVQFNGRRLSVERR' A
#
# COMPACT_ATOMS: atom_id res chain seq x y z
N MET A 1 9.50 -6.93 -34.63
CA MET A 1 10.06 -6.25 -34.20
C MET A 1 9.63 -5.19 -33.32
N ALA A 2 9.31 -4.20 -33.63
CA ALA A 2 8.98 -3.12 -32.76
C ALA A 2 7.72 -3.32 -31.97
N LEU A 3 6.94 -4.19 -32.37
CA LEU A 3 5.71 -4.39 -31.71
C LEU A 3 5.81 -4.72 -30.28
N LYS A 4 6.76 -5.51 -29.94
CA LYS A 4 6.84 -5.91 -28.62
C LYS A 4 7.15 -4.81 -27.69
N GLN A 5 7.52 -3.69 -28.17
CA GLN A 5 7.81 -2.62 -27.29
C GLN A 5 6.58 -1.98 -26.76
N LEU A 6 5.51 -2.12 -27.44
CA LEU A 6 4.29 -1.45 -27.04
C LEU A 6 3.77 -1.87 -25.69
N TRP A 7 3.81 -3.14 -25.42
CA TRP A 7 3.25 -3.57 -24.17
C TRP A 7 4.09 -3.11 -22.98
N LYS A 8 5.31 -2.71 -23.22
CA LYS A 8 6.12 -2.22 -22.14
C LYS A 8 5.65 -0.88 -21.66
N ILE A 9 4.92 -0.19 -22.48
CA ILE A 9 4.48 1.12 -22.13
C ILE A 9 3.30 1.06 -21.21
N ILE A 10 2.60 -0.03 -21.22
CA ILE A 10 1.44 -0.17 -20.36
C ILE A 10 1.90 -0.42 -18.94
N PRO A 11 1.63 0.53 -18.04
CA PRO A 11 2.09 0.38 -16.67
C PRO A 11 1.33 -0.73 -15.98
N MET A 12 2.03 -1.50 -15.20
CA MET A 12 1.40 -2.52 -14.40
C MET A 12 1.02 -1.89 -13.08
N THR A 13 -0.23 -2.05 -12.72
CA THR A 13 -0.71 -1.56 -11.45
C THR A 13 -0.69 -2.72 -10.46
N GLU A 14 -0.04 -2.52 -9.35
CA GLU A 14 0.01 -3.53 -8.32
C GLU A 14 -0.96 -3.18 -7.22
N HIS A 15 -1.51 -4.18 -6.58
CA HIS A 15 -2.52 -4.00 -5.55
C HIS A 15 -2.12 -4.75 -4.29
N TYR A 16 -2.48 -4.20 -3.16
CA TYR A 16 -2.28 -4.89 -1.89
C TYR A 16 -3.46 -4.58 -0.99
N THR A 17 -4.15 -5.60 -0.55
CA THR A 17 -5.27 -5.43 0.37
C THR A 17 -4.73 -5.41 1.79
N VAL A 18 -5.07 -4.36 2.52
CA VAL A 18 -4.56 -4.16 3.87
C VAL A 18 -5.18 -5.18 4.82
N THR A 19 -4.32 -5.87 5.55
CA THR A 19 -4.75 -6.80 6.57
C THR A 19 -4.13 -6.39 7.89
N LYS A 20 -4.53 -7.04 8.97
CA LYS A 20 -3.98 -6.70 10.28
C LYS A 20 -2.50 -7.03 10.39
N ASP A 21 -1.95 -7.78 9.43
CA ASP A 21 -0.53 -8.11 9.41
C ASP A 21 0.24 -7.30 8.37
N ALA A 22 -0.34 -6.21 7.90
CA ALA A 22 0.28 -5.42 6.84
C ALA A 22 1.68 -4.92 7.18
N ASP A 23 1.95 -4.70 8.46
CA ASP A 23 3.28 -4.23 8.87
C ASP A 23 4.36 -5.29 8.65
N ARG A 24 3.97 -6.56 8.47
CA ARG A 24 4.92 -7.62 8.20
C ARG A 24 4.83 -8.12 6.76
N LEU A 25 3.65 -8.01 6.17
CA LEU A 25 3.39 -8.63 4.87
C LEU A 25 3.31 -7.67 3.70
N ALA A 26 3.43 -6.38 3.96
CA ALA A 26 3.34 -5.39 2.89
C ALA A 26 4.43 -5.62 1.84
N PRO A 27 4.09 -5.45 0.56
CA PRO A 27 5.10 -5.62 -0.49
C PRO A 27 6.15 -4.52 -0.42
N ASN A 28 7.29 -4.76 -1.04
CA ASN A 28 8.38 -3.82 -0.99
C ASN A 28 8.04 -2.42 -1.49
N TRP A 29 7.21 -2.32 -2.51
CA TRP A 29 6.87 -1.01 -3.04
C TRP A 29 6.06 -0.16 -2.05
N LEU A 30 5.44 -0.82 -1.07
CA LEU A 30 4.72 -0.11 -0.03
C LEU A 30 5.63 0.09 1.18
N ALA A 31 6.26 -0.99 1.62
CA ALA A 31 7.08 -0.96 2.83
C ALA A 31 8.27 0.00 2.72
N SER A 32 8.87 0.10 1.54
CA SER A 32 10.04 0.95 1.37
C SER A 32 9.72 2.43 1.55
N ARG A 33 8.47 2.81 1.39
CA ARG A 33 8.10 4.22 1.51
C ARG A 33 7.94 4.70 2.93
N ILE A 34 8.00 3.78 3.88
CA ILE A 34 7.95 4.15 5.28
C ILE A 34 9.15 5.02 5.62
N ASN A 35 10.30 4.72 5.03
CA ASN A 35 11.52 5.47 5.29
C ASN A 35 11.45 6.89 4.78
N TYR A 36 10.52 7.18 3.86
CA TYR A 36 10.37 8.51 3.32
C TYR A 36 9.20 9.23 3.97
N LYS A 37 8.61 8.61 4.98
CA LYS A 37 7.51 9.19 5.74
C LYS A 37 6.25 9.45 4.92
N THR A 38 6.14 8.81 3.78
CA THR A 38 4.93 8.92 2.98
C THR A 38 3.93 7.84 3.35
N VAL A 39 4.40 6.80 4.04
CA VAL A 39 3.55 5.70 4.47
C VAL A 39 3.78 5.50 5.95
N LYS A 40 2.70 5.31 6.69
CA LYS A 40 2.78 5.09 8.12
C LYS A 40 1.75 4.06 8.53
N PHE A 41 2.18 3.06 9.28
CA PHE A 41 1.25 2.09 9.82
C PHE A 41 0.59 2.68 11.05
N LEU A 42 -0.71 2.54 11.15
CA LEU A 42 -1.48 3.08 12.25
C LEU A 42 -1.95 1.94 13.15
N TYR A 43 -1.83 2.16 14.43
CA TYR A 43 -2.19 1.14 15.41
C TYR A 43 -3.21 1.67 16.39
N ARG A 44 -3.92 0.75 17.01
CA ARG A 44 -4.79 1.09 18.13
C ARG A 44 -4.48 0.13 19.25
N ASP A 45 -4.76 0.58 20.46
CA ASP A 45 -4.49 -0.22 21.64
C ASP A 45 -5.76 -0.97 22.05
N ILE A 46 -5.67 -2.28 22.07
CA ILE A 46 -6.77 -3.12 22.49
C ILE A 46 -6.27 -4.02 23.60
N ASP A 47 -6.78 -3.81 24.80
CA ASP A 47 -6.41 -4.63 25.95
C ASP A 47 -4.91 -4.73 26.15
N GLY A 48 -4.21 -3.63 25.99
CA GLY A 48 -2.77 -3.62 26.18
C GLY A 48 -1.96 -4.10 25.00
N HIS A 49 -2.63 -4.44 23.89
CA HIS A 49 -1.94 -4.87 22.68
C HIS A 49 -2.10 -3.81 21.59
N ALA A 50 -1.03 -3.57 20.85
CA ALA A 50 -1.11 -2.69 19.70
C ALA A 50 -1.53 -3.53 18.50
N GLU A 51 -2.64 -3.17 17.89
CA GLU A 51 -3.13 -3.83 16.68
C GLU A 51 -3.14 -2.85 15.52
N LEU A 52 -2.73 -3.31 14.35
CA LEU A 52 -2.75 -2.47 13.17
C LEU A 52 -4.20 -2.17 12.80
N LYS A 53 -4.53 -0.91 12.62
CA LYS A 53 -5.87 -0.53 12.21
C LYS A 53 -5.92 0.03 10.80
N GLY A 54 -4.76 0.34 10.22
CA GLY A 54 -4.73 0.86 8.86
C GLY A 54 -3.37 1.33 8.46
N VAL A 55 -3.29 1.86 7.24
CA VAL A 55 -2.05 2.39 6.68
C VAL A 55 -2.34 3.78 6.16
N ARG A 56 -1.59 4.76 6.64
CA ARG A 56 -1.75 6.11 6.15
C ARG A 56 -0.82 6.32 4.98
N ILE A 57 -1.37 6.83 3.89
CA ILE A 57 -0.61 7.08 2.67
C ILE A 57 -0.86 8.53 2.30
N GLY A 58 0.12 9.38 2.56
CA GLY A 58 -0.07 10.80 2.35
C GLY A 58 -1.20 11.30 3.25
N ASP A 59 -2.26 11.80 2.65
CA ASP A 59 -3.40 12.31 3.37
C ASP A 59 -4.54 11.31 3.50
N GLU A 60 -4.36 10.12 2.93
CA GLU A 60 -5.41 9.13 2.96
C GLU A 60 -5.10 7.99 3.91
N VAL A 61 -6.13 7.36 4.43
CA VAL A 61 -5.95 6.21 5.30
C VAL A 61 -6.66 5.02 4.69
N ALA A 62 -5.90 3.95 4.46
CA ALA A 62 -6.44 2.68 4.01
C ALA A 62 -6.72 1.86 5.25
N GLN A 63 -7.98 1.51 5.45
CA GLN A 63 -8.37 0.70 6.59
C GLN A 63 -8.23 -0.77 6.24
N ILE A 64 -8.33 -1.63 7.23
CA ILE A 64 -8.28 -3.06 6.99
C ILE A 64 -9.38 -3.40 5.97
N GLY A 65 -9.02 -4.08 4.90
CA GLY A 65 -9.93 -4.42 3.84
C GLY A 65 -9.88 -3.50 2.63
N ASP A 66 -9.31 -2.31 2.79
CA ASP A 66 -9.14 -1.42 1.65
C ASP A 66 -7.92 -1.86 0.86
N THR A 67 -7.82 -1.43 -0.38
CA THR A 67 -6.73 -1.82 -1.26
C THR A 67 -5.85 -0.62 -1.56
N VAL A 68 -4.54 -0.83 -1.45
CA VAL A 68 -3.56 0.16 -1.84
C VAL A 68 -3.09 -0.20 -3.24
N GLN A 69 -3.03 0.76 -4.13
CA GLN A 69 -2.59 0.55 -5.50
C GLN A 69 -1.33 1.32 -5.78
N PHE A 70 -0.48 0.75 -6.61
CA PHE A 70 0.77 1.38 -7.02
C PHE A 70 0.90 1.26 -8.53
N ASN A 71 0.96 2.38 -9.21
CA ASN A 71 1.05 2.38 -10.66
C ASN A 71 2.48 2.59 -11.16
N GLY A 72 3.45 2.41 -10.30
CA GLY A 72 4.85 2.62 -10.66
C GLY A 72 5.37 4.00 -10.28
N ARG A 73 4.47 4.92 -9.95
CA ARG A 73 4.86 6.28 -9.60
C ARG A 73 4.23 6.76 -8.32
N ARG A 74 2.97 6.49 -8.10
CA ARG A 74 2.28 6.98 -6.91
C ARG A 74 1.38 5.91 -6.33
N LEU A 75 1.13 6.07 -5.06
CA LEU A 75 0.25 5.19 -4.32
C LEU A 75 -1.13 5.85 -4.24
N SER A 76 -2.15 5.02 -4.22
CA SER A 76 -3.51 5.50 -4.01
C SER A 76 -4.27 4.46 -3.22
N VAL A 77 -5.41 4.85 -2.66
CA VAL A 77 -6.22 3.98 -1.84
C VAL A 77 -7.55 3.76 -2.53
N GLU A 78 -7.91 2.49 -2.68
CA GLU A 78 -9.21 2.14 -3.21
C GLU A 78 -10.02 1.57 -2.06
N ARG A 79 -11.12 2.22 -1.74
CA ARG A 79 -11.91 1.80 -0.59
C ARG A 79 -12.78 0.61 -0.95
N ARG A 80 -12.97 -0.22 0.03
CA ARG A 80 -13.74 -1.43 -0.14
C ARG A 80 -15.23 -1.13 -0.30
#